data_327a763c1bbc8654556c5a97cfb67697
#
_entry.id   327a763c1bbc8654556c5a97cfb67697
#
_cell.length_a   1.000
_cell.length_b   1.000
_cell.length_c   1.000
_cell.angle_alpha   90.00
_cell.angle_beta   90.00
_cell.angle_gamma   90.00
#
_symmetry.space_group_name_H-M   'P 1'
#
loop_
_entity.id
_entity.type
_entity.pdbx_description
1 polymer ?
#
loop_
_entity_poly.entity_id
_entity_poly.type
_entity_poly.pdbx_seq_one_letter_code
_entity_poly.pdbx_strand_id
1 'polypeptide(L)'
;LERLLESLVPGIDVTNEPQRQSCGAPDYVVSRNVIPLGFIEAKNINDDDLEGKKTTGNKEQFVRYRSALNNLIITDYLNFHFYDNGELMTKVCIGTVENGVIVPDNEGIKTFELLFSEFCNYVGQTIKSPQKLALMMAGKAKLLANIINNALISDEENQQNSSLREQMLAFKEILIHDIKPAELADVYAQTITYGL
;
A
#
# COMPACT_ATOMS: atom_id res chain seq x y z
N LEU A 1 -2.59 15.95 -1.76
CA LEU A 1 -1.50 15.19 -2.40
C LEU A 1 -1.88 14.76 -3.82
N GLU A 2 -3.06 14.16 -4.07
CA GLU A 2 -3.54 13.68 -5.38
C GLU A 2 -3.30 14.69 -6.50
N ARG A 3 -3.97 15.86 -6.42
CA ARG A 3 -3.87 16.91 -7.44
C ARG A 3 -2.44 17.39 -7.71
N LEU A 4 -1.60 17.43 -6.68
CA LEU A 4 -0.20 17.77 -6.83
C LEU A 4 0.51 16.72 -7.67
N LEU A 5 0.39 15.46 -7.32
CA LEU A 5 1.06 14.37 -8.01
C LEU A 5 0.60 14.22 -9.46
N GLU A 6 -0.72 14.33 -9.71
CA GLU A 6 -1.28 14.31 -11.06
C GLU A 6 -0.82 15.49 -11.93
N SER A 7 -0.54 16.66 -11.31
CA SER A 7 0.00 17.81 -12.03
C SER A 7 1.47 17.65 -12.43
N LEU A 8 2.23 16.82 -11.74
CA LEU A 8 3.65 16.58 -12.02
C LEU A 8 3.87 15.62 -13.19
N VAL A 9 2.98 14.61 -13.32
CA VAL A 9 3.13 13.57 -14.36
C VAL A 9 1.82 13.43 -15.12
N PRO A 10 1.75 13.86 -16.39
CA PRO A 10 0.54 13.74 -17.19
C PRO A 10 0.10 12.29 -17.41
N GLY A 11 -1.20 12.05 -17.34
CA GLY A 11 -1.82 10.77 -17.66
C GLY A 11 -1.69 9.70 -16.56
N ILE A 12 -1.44 10.11 -15.33
CA ILE A 12 -1.63 9.28 -14.17
C ILE A 12 -2.91 9.65 -13.41
N ASP A 13 -3.46 8.69 -12.69
CA ASP A 13 -4.55 8.87 -11.74
C ASP A 13 -4.02 8.50 -10.35
N VAL A 14 -4.24 9.35 -9.36
CA VAL A 14 -3.87 9.11 -7.96
C VAL A 14 -5.14 8.99 -7.15
N THR A 15 -5.44 7.79 -6.67
CA THR A 15 -6.68 7.49 -5.95
C THR A 15 -6.41 7.30 -4.47
N ASN A 16 -7.11 8.06 -3.64
CA ASN A 16 -7.20 7.83 -2.20
C ASN A 16 -8.47 7.06 -1.90
N GLU A 17 -8.36 5.88 -1.29
CA GLU A 17 -9.51 5.05 -0.92
C GLU A 17 -9.60 4.85 0.61
N PRO A 18 -10.22 5.79 1.35
CA PRO A 18 -10.27 5.75 2.83
C PRO A 18 -10.87 4.46 3.40
N GLN A 19 -11.83 3.85 2.71
CA GLN A 19 -12.42 2.57 3.13
C GLN A 19 -11.43 1.42 3.09
N ARG A 20 -10.51 1.42 2.14
CA ARG A 20 -9.43 0.42 2.04
C ARG A 20 -8.32 0.66 3.05
N GLN A 21 -8.09 1.92 3.44
CA GLN A 21 -7.11 2.28 4.47
C GLN A 21 -7.46 1.63 5.81
N SER A 22 -8.72 1.71 6.24
CA SER A 22 -9.18 1.09 7.49
C SER A 22 -8.95 -0.42 7.53
N CYS A 23 -8.91 -1.07 6.36
CA CYS A 23 -8.62 -2.50 6.21
C CYS A 23 -7.12 -2.81 6.06
N GLY A 24 -6.24 -1.79 6.11
CA GLY A 24 -4.79 -1.96 6.05
C GLY A 24 -4.20 -1.94 4.64
N ALA A 25 -4.90 -1.34 3.66
CA ALA A 25 -4.34 -1.00 2.36
C ALA A 25 -3.53 0.31 2.43
N PRO A 26 -2.60 0.58 1.48
CA PRO A 26 -1.91 1.87 1.37
C PRO A 26 -2.88 3.02 1.13
N ASP A 27 -2.50 4.23 1.55
CA ASP A 27 -3.33 5.42 1.46
C ASP A 27 -3.67 5.83 0.04
N TYR A 28 -2.72 5.67 -0.89
CA TYR A 28 -2.91 6.04 -2.30
C TYR A 28 -2.42 4.95 -3.24
N VAL A 29 -3.14 4.84 -4.35
CA VAL A 29 -2.72 4.05 -5.51
C VAL A 29 -2.46 5.00 -6.67
N VAL A 30 -1.27 4.91 -7.26
CA VAL A 30 -0.92 5.63 -8.50
C VAL A 30 -1.12 4.67 -9.66
N SER A 31 -1.93 5.06 -10.65
CA SER A 31 -2.25 4.21 -11.80
C SER A 31 -2.16 4.98 -13.11
N ARG A 32 -2.05 4.25 -14.21
CA ARG A 32 -2.17 4.77 -15.58
C ARG A 32 -3.09 3.83 -16.37
N ASN A 33 -4.18 4.36 -16.91
CA ASN A 33 -5.17 3.54 -17.62
C ASN A 33 -5.62 2.31 -16.79
N VAL A 34 -5.96 2.54 -15.51
CA VAL A 34 -6.37 1.50 -14.53
C VAL A 34 -5.27 0.51 -14.11
N ILE A 35 -4.07 0.60 -14.68
CA ILE A 35 -2.95 -0.27 -14.32
C ILE A 35 -2.18 0.37 -13.16
N PRO A 36 -2.09 -0.27 -11.99
CA PRO A 36 -1.30 0.26 -10.88
C PRO A 36 0.18 0.36 -11.25
N LEU A 37 0.75 1.55 -11.07
CA LEU A 37 2.18 1.84 -11.22
C LEU A 37 2.91 1.70 -9.89
N GLY A 38 2.27 2.13 -8.80
CA GLY A 38 2.84 2.10 -7.46
C GLY A 38 1.87 2.54 -6.38
N PHE A 39 2.35 2.56 -5.15
CA PHE A 39 1.56 2.80 -3.96
C PHE A 39 2.23 3.85 -3.08
N ILE A 40 1.43 4.61 -2.33
CA ILE A 40 1.94 5.62 -1.40
C ILE A 40 1.27 5.42 -0.05
N GLU A 41 2.07 5.34 0.99
CA GLU A 41 1.65 5.39 2.38
C GLU A 41 2.05 6.73 2.97
N ALA A 42 1.09 7.47 3.54
CA ALA A 42 1.30 8.78 4.13
C ALA A 42 1.18 8.73 5.65
N LYS A 43 2.05 9.42 6.33
CA LYS A 43 2.06 9.60 7.78
C LYS A 43 1.90 11.08 8.13
N ASN A 44 1.71 11.36 9.41
CA ASN A 44 1.66 12.74 9.88
C ASN A 44 2.98 13.46 9.59
N ILE A 45 2.91 14.76 9.32
CA ILE A 45 4.10 15.60 9.14
C ILE A 45 5.00 15.46 10.37
N ASN A 46 6.31 15.31 10.14
CA ASN A 46 7.33 15.04 11.14
C ASN A 46 7.17 13.67 11.85
N ASP A 47 6.60 12.68 11.20
CA ASP A 47 6.67 11.31 11.70
C ASP A 47 8.14 10.88 11.78
N ASP A 48 8.58 10.51 12.98
CA ASP A 48 9.98 10.20 13.25
C ASP A 48 10.35 8.75 12.95
N ASP A 49 9.43 7.97 12.35
CA ASP A 49 9.62 6.55 12.03
C ASP A 49 9.16 6.17 10.61
N LEU A 50 9.46 6.99 9.62
CA LEU A 50 9.17 6.68 8.21
C LEU A 50 9.93 5.44 7.68
N GLU A 51 10.87 4.90 8.43
CA GLU A 51 11.56 3.65 8.09
C GLU A 51 10.97 2.42 8.80
N GLY A 52 10.10 2.61 9.79
CA GLY A 52 9.54 1.53 10.59
C GLY A 52 10.59 0.80 11.42
N LYS A 53 11.59 1.51 11.95
CA LYS A 53 12.66 0.96 12.78
C LYS A 53 12.29 0.91 14.25
N LYS A 54 11.40 1.80 14.69
CA LYS A 54 10.95 1.88 16.07
C LYS A 54 9.88 0.81 16.35
N THR A 55 9.64 0.53 17.62
CA THR A 55 8.58 -0.39 18.06
C THR A 55 7.22 0.34 18.05
N THR A 56 6.83 0.84 16.88
CA THR A 56 5.57 1.52 16.62
C THR A 56 4.69 0.66 15.72
N GLY A 57 3.40 0.98 15.61
CA GLY A 57 2.50 0.33 14.66
C GLY A 57 2.97 0.43 13.20
N ASN A 58 3.80 1.43 12.88
CA ASN A 58 4.39 1.60 11.56
C ASN A 58 5.29 0.42 11.16
N LYS A 59 6.02 -0.18 12.10
CA LYS A 59 6.99 -1.25 11.82
C LYS A 59 6.33 -2.45 11.11
N GLU A 60 5.25 -2.97 11.68
CA GLU A 60 4.55 -4.13 11.11
C GLU A 60 3.88 -3.79 9.79
N GLN A 61 3.26 -2.61 9.68
CA GLN A 61 2.63 -2.13 8.48
C GLN A 61 3.65 -1.98 7.34
N PHE A 62 4.77 -1.32 7.59
CA PHE A 62 5.80 -1.11 6.57
C PHE A 62 6.50 -2.40 6.15
N VAL A 63 6.69 -3.37 7.06
CA VAL A 63 7.19 -4.69 6.70
C VAL A 63 6.24 -5.39 5.74
N ARG A 64 4.92 -5.35 6.00
CA ARG A 64 3.91 -5.93 5.09
C ARG A 64 3.94 -5.26 3.72
N TYR A 65 3.95 -3.92 3.67
CA TYR A 65 3.95 -3.19 2.41
C TYR A 65 5.22 -3.44 1.59
N ARG A 66 6.40 -3.37 2.21
CA ARG A 66 7.66 -3.63 1.53
C ARG A 66 7.78 -5.07 1.01
N SER A 67 7.14 -6.02 1.67
CA SER A 67 7.14 -7.41 1.21
C SER A 67 6.14 -7.70 0.08
N ALA A 68 5.08 -6.88 -0.05
CA ALA A 68 3.98 -7.12 -0.97
C ALA A 68 3.97 -6.18 -2.18
N LEU A 69 4.52 -4.97 -2.03
CA LEU A 69 4.44 -3.89 -3.01
C LEU A 69 5.81 -3.62 -3.61
N ASN A 70 5.88 -3.69 -4.94
CA ASN A 70 7.16 -3.58 -5.64
C ASN A 70 7.62 -2.13 -5.75
N ASN A 71 6.69 -1.19 -5.94
CA ASN A 71 6.97 0.23 -6.15
C ASN A 71 6.17 1.00 -5.11
N LEU A 72 6.85 1.49 -4.07
CA LEU A 72 6.23 2.06 -2.88
C LEU A 72 6.93 3.36 -2.47
N ILE A 73 6.13 4.37 -2.14
CA ILE A 73 6.60 5.58 -1.45
C ILE A 73 6.03 5.57 -0.03
N ILE A 74 6.86 5.88 0.98
CA ILE A 74 6.43 6.19 2.33
C ILE A 74 6.77 7.64 2.59
N THR A 75 5.81 8.45 3.06
CA THR A 75 5.97 9.91 3.19
C THR A 75 5.28 10.46 4.42
N ASP A 76 5.81 11.57 4.94
CA ASP A 76 5.15 12.49 5.87
C ASP A 76 4.76 13.81 5.19
N TYR A 77 4.64 13.83 3.86
CA TYR A 77 4.40 14.98 2.99
C TYR A 77 5.60 15.92 2.78
N LEU A 78 6.64 15.85 3.61
CA LEU A 78 7.87 16.63 3.46
C LEU A 78 9.06 15.73 3.12
N ASN A 79 9.07 14.53 3.65
CA ASN A 79 10.07 13.51 3.38
C ASN A 79 9.44 12.37 2.57
N PHE A 80 10.08 11.95 1.50
CA PHE A 80 9.63 10.88 0.61
C PHE A 80 10.71 9.80 0.54
N HIS A 81 10.36 8.59 0.96
CA HIS A 81 11.21 7.42 0.92
C HIS A 81 10.73 6.49 -0.19
N PHE A 82 11.54 6.32 -1.22
CA PHE A 82 11.23 5.49 -2.39
C PHE A 82 11.78 4.08 -2.20
N TYR A 83 10.91 3.09 -2.36
CA TYR A 83 11.26 1.67 -2.24
C TYR A 83 10.98 0.94 -3.55
N ASP A 84 11.93 0.10 -3.98
CA ASP A 84 11.75 -0.87 -5.05
C ASP A 84 11.95 -2.28 -4.50
N ASN A 85 10.94 -3.15 -4.69
CA ASN A 85 10.96 -4.54 -4.22
C ASN A 85 11.33 -4.69 -2.74
N GLY A 86 10.88 -3.77 -1.91
CA GLY A 86 11.09 -3.74 -0.46
C GLY A 86 12.40 -3.10 -0.01
N GLU A 87 13.30 -2.77 -0.93
CA GLU A 87 14.57 -2.10 -0.64
C GLU A 87 14.44 -0.59 -0.77
N LEU A 88 15.03 0.14 0.17
CA LEU A 88 15.07 1.60 0.14
C LEU A 88 16.06 2.04 -0.95
N MET A 89 15.55 2.70 -2.00
CA MET A 89 16.35 3.19 -3.11
C MET A 89 16.93 4.57 -2.83
N THR A 90 16.06 5.50 -2.41
CA THR A 90 16.47 6.87 -2.15
C THR A 90 15.48 7.58 -1.22
N LYS A 91 15.91 8.72 -0.70
CA LYS A 91 15.10 9.63 0.10
C LYS A 91 15.24 11.04 -0.45
N VAL A 92 14.18 11.80 -0.39
CA VAL A 92 14.20 13.22 -0.72
C VAL A 92 13.37 14.00 0.30
N CYS A 93 13.84 15.16 0.70
CA CYS A 93 13.13 16.11 1.53
C CYS A 93 12.76 17.32 0.65
N ILE A 94 11.49 17.74 0.69
CA ILE A 94 11.01 18.89 -0.09
C ILE A 94 10.78 20.13 0.76
N GLY A 95 11.00 20.05 2.06
CA GLY A 95 10.86 21.16 2.99
C GLY A 95 10.96 20.73 4.44
N THR A 96 11.09 21.71 5.32
CA THR A 96 11.17 21.51 6.78
C THR A 96 10.12 22.36 7.49
N VAL A 97 9.83 22.02 8.76
CA VAL A 97 8.95 22.84 9.61
C VAL A 97 9.81 23.67 10.54
N GLU A 98 9.81 24.98 10.36
CA GLU A 98 10.52 25.94 11.22
C GLU A 98 9.50 26.86 11.91
N ASN A 99 9.50 26.87 13.25
CA ASN A 99 8.55 27.68 14.04
C ASN A 99 7.06 27.48 13.64
N GLY A 100 6.69 26.26 13.24
CA GLY A 100 5.32 25.93 12.81
C GLY A 100 4.97 26.36 11.37
N VAL A 101 5.95 26.83 10.61
CA VAL A 101 5.80 27.22 9.19
C VAL A 101 6.60 26.26 8.32
N ILE A 102 6.02 25.84 7.20
CA ILE A 102 6.75 25.01 6.22
C ILE A 102 7.68 25.91 5.41
N VAL A 103 8.97 25.56 5.45
CA VAL A 103 10.03 26.18 4.64
C VAL A 103 10.36 25.22 3.49
N PRO A 104 10.06 25.58 2.23
CA PRO A 104 10.31 24.69 1.11
C PRO A 104 11.80 24.58 0.78
N ASP A 105 12.22 23.38 0.36
CA ASP A 105 13.53 23.14 -0.25
C ASP A 105 13.38 23.03 -1.77
N ASN A 106 13.77 24.07 -2.50
CA ASN A 106 13.62 24.14 -3.94
C ASN A 106 14.43 23.07 -4.70
N GLU A 107 15.60 22.68 -4.19
CA GLU A 107 16.41 21.62 -4.80
C GLU A 107 15.80 20.23 -4.50
N GLY A 108 15.30 20.05 -3.28
CA GLY A 108 14.54 18.85 -2.90
C GLY A 108 13.28 18.68 -3.74
N ILE A 109 12.55 19.77 -4.03
CA ILE A 109 11.36 19.75 -4.89
C ILE A 109 11.72 19.28 -6.30
N LYS A 110 12.75 19.86 -6.93
CA LYS A 110 13.20 19.43 -8.27
C LYS A 110 13.62 17.96 -8.29
N THR A 111 14.33 17.53 -7.26
CA THR A 111 14.75 16.14 -7.11
C THR A 111 13.53 15.23 -6.98
N PHE A 112 12.54 15.63 -6.18
CA PHE A 112 11.29 14.88 -6.03
C PHE A 112 10.54 14.75 -7.36
N GLU A 113 10.41 15.82 -8.16
CA GLU A 113 9.77 15.78 -9.47
C GLU A 113 10.40 14.72 -10.39
N LEU A 114 11.73 14.66 -10.44
CA LEU A 114 12.47 13.67 -11.23
C LEU A 114 12.21 12.25 -10.71
N LEU A 115 12.37 12.03 -9.40
CA LEU A 115 12.16 10.71 -8.78
C LEU A 115 10.71 10.22 -8.90
N PHE A 116 9.75 11.13 -8.77
CA PHE A 116 8.34 10.78 -8.94
C PHE A 116 8.01 10.45 -10.40
N SER A 117 8.60 11.15 -11.36
CA SER A 117 8.48 10.79 -12.77
C SER A 117 9.05 9.40 -13.06
N GLU A 118 10.21 9.04 -12.48
CA GLU A 118 10.80 7.70 -12.58
C GLU A 118 9.89 6.65 -11.92
N PHE A 119 9.35 6.93 -10.75
CA PHE A 119 8.38 6.09 -10.06
C PHE A 119 7.15 5.80 -10.93
N CYS A 120 6.62 6.80 -11.64
CA CYS A 120 5.48 6.66 -12.54
C CYS A 120 5.81 5.97 -13.87
N ASN A 121 7.08 5.86 -14.22
CA ASN A 121 7.58 5.11 -15.39
C ASN A 121 8.07 3.70 -15.00
N TYR A 122 7.77 3.25 -13.80
CA TYR A 122 8.14 1.94 -13.33
C TYR A 122 7.59 0.85 -14.26
N VAL A 123 8.50 0.15 -14.92
CA VAL A 123 8.18 -1.07 -15.66
C VAL A 123 8.58 -2.22 -14.76
N GLY A 124 7.60 -2.95 -14.25
CA GLY A 124 7.84 -4.08 -13.34
C GLY A 124 8.98 -4.96 -13.85
N GLN A 125 9.99 -5.18 -13.00
CA GLN A 125 11.14 -5.98 -13.38
C GLN A 125 10.72 -7.40 -13.74
N THR A 126 11.27 -7.94 -14.81
CA THR A 126 11.09 -9.36 -15.14
C THR A 126 11.69 -10.20 -14.03
N ILE A 127 10.84 -10.92 -13.30
CA ILE A 127 11.26 -11.79 -12.20
C ILE A 127 11.91 -13.04 -12.81
N LYS A 128 13.23 -13.12 -12.74
CA LYS A 128 14.01 -14.25 -13.30
C LYS A 128 14.19 -15.40 -12.31
N SER A 129 13.91 -15.19 -11.03
CA SER A 129 14.09 -16.20 -9.98
C SER A 129 12.74 -16.75 -9.51
N PRO A 130 12.49 -18.07 -9.63
CA PRO A 130 11.27 -18.70 -9.08
C PRO A 130 11.13 -18.46 -7.57
N GLN A 131 12.24 -18.43 -6.83
CA GLN A 131 12.23 -18.17 -5.39
C GLN A 131 11.78 -16.74 -5.09
N LYS A 132 12.27 -15.73 -5.84
CA LYS A 132 11.85 -14.34 -5.71
C LYS A 132 10.38 -14.18 -6.06
N LEU A 133 9.90 -14.84 -7.11
CA LEU A 133 8.48 -14.86 -7.48
C LEU A 133 7.63 -15.43 -6.35
N ALA A 134 7.99 -16.59 -5.78
CA ALA A 134 7.27 -17.22 -4.70
C ALA A 134 7.18 -16.33 -3.45
N LEU A 135 8.29 -15.66 -3.07
CA LEU A 135 8.31 -14.72 -1.94
C LEU A 135 7.39 -13.52 -2.19
N MET A 136 7.41 -12.97 -3.40
CA MET A 136 6.54 -11.84 -3.76
C MET A 136 5.06 -12.24 -3.76
N MET A 137 4.73 -13.41 -4.31
CA MET A 137 3.36 -13.94 -4.29
C MET A 137 2.89 -14.20 -2.85
N ALA A 138 3.73 -14.80 -2.01
CA ALA A 138 3.43 -15.01 -0.60
C ALA A 138 3.21 -13.68 0.15
N GLY A 139 4.02 -12.65 -0.13
CA GLY A 139 3.84 -11.31 0.42
C GLY A 139 2.49 -10.68 0.03
N LYS A 140 2.13 -10.78 -1.25
CA LYS A 140 0.84 -10.29 -1.76
C LYS A 140 -0.35 -11.05 -1.17
N ALA A 141 -0.27 -12.38 -1.08
CA ALA A 141 -1.31 -13.19 -0.45
C ALA A 141 -1.52 -12.79 1.01
N LYS A 142 -0.45 -12.61 1.79
CA LYS A 142 -0.55 -12.15 3.19
C LYS A 142 -1.17 -10.77 3.32
N LEU A 143 -0.79 -9.83 2.47
CA LEU A 143 -1.38 -8.49 2.48
C LEU A 143 -2.88 -8.56 2.16
N LEU A 144 -3.26 -9.31 1.12
CA LEU A 144 -4.64 -9.48 0.71
C LEU A 144 -5.48 -10.17 1.81
N ALA A 145 -4.97 -11.25 2.40
CA ALA A 145 -5.63 -11.93 3.52
C ALA A 145 -5.88 -10.98 4.70
N ASN A 146 -4.90 -10.15 5.04
CA ASN A 146 -5.05 -9.16 6.11
C ASN A 146 -6.12 -8.12 5.80
N ILE A 147 -6.17 -7.60 4.58
CA ILE A 147 -7.19 -6.64 4.13
C ILE A 147 -8.58 -7.27 4.18
N ILE A 148 -8.75 -8.48 3.65
CA ILE A 148 -10.02 -9.20 3.64
C ILE A 148 -10.50 -9.50 5.07
N ASN A 149 -9.61 -9.99 5.93
CA ASN A 149 -9.96 -10.28 7.32
C ASN A 149 -10.43 -9.03 8.06
N ASN A 150 -9.71 -7.90 7.92
CA ASN A 150 -10.09 -6.64 8.54
C ASN A 150 -11.42 -6.10 7.99
N ALA A 151 -11.68 -6.25 6.69
CA ALA A 151 -12.94 -5.87 6.08
C ALA A 151 -14.11 -6.69 6.65
N LEU A 152 -13.95 -8.02 6.77
CA LEU A 152 -14.96 -8.90 7.35
C LEU A 152 -15.26 -8.57 8.82
N ILE A 153 -14.23 -8.28 9.62
CA ILE A 153 -14.39 -7.87 11.02
C ILE A 153 -15.13 -6.54 11.10
N SER A 154 -14.73 -5.55 10.28
CA SER A 154 -15.39 -4.24 10.22
C SER A 154 -16.87 -4.35 9.81
N ASP A 155 -17.19 -5.19 8.83
CA ASP A 155 -18.57 -5.45 8.40
C ASP A 155 -19.40 -6.09 9.51
N GLU A 156 -18.81 -6.99 10.30
CA GLU A 156 -19.46 -7.63 11.43
C GLU A 156 -19.75 -6.63 12.55
N GLU A 157 -18.78 -5.81 12.93
CA GLU A 157 -18.90 -4.78 13.97
C GLU A 157 -19.91 -3.69 13.60
N ASN A 158 -19.94 -3.25 12.35
CA ASN A 158 -20.80 -2.18 11.85
C ASN A 158 -22.14 -2.69 11.29
N GLN A 159 -22.40 -4.00 11.34
CA GLN A 159 -23.59 -4.65 10.78
C GLN A 159 -23.84 -4.30 9.30
N GLN A 160 -22.77 -4.06 8.55
CA GLN A 160 -22.85 -3.79 7.12
C GLN A 160 -23.00 -5.09 6.33
N ASN A 161 -23.75 -4.99 5.23
CA ASN A 161 -23.99 -6.14 4.35
C ASN A 161 -23.19 -5.96 3.06
N SER A 162 -21.87 -6.22 3.12
CA SER A 162 -21.03 -6.19 1.94
C SER A 162 -21.12 -7.50 1.14
N SER A 163 -20.74 -7.45 -0.13
CA SER A 163 -20.65 -8.65 -0.97
C SER A 163 -19.68 -9.69 -0.40
N LEU A 164 -18.63 -9.26 0.30
CA LEU A 164 -17.66 -10.12 0.94
C LEU A 164 -18.28 -10.88 2.12
N ARG A 165 -19.12 -10.20 2.92
CA ARG A 165 -19.88 -10.83 4.02
C ARG A 165 -20.90 -11.81 3.48
N GLU A 166 -21.61 -11.49 2.40
CA GLU A 166 -22.55 -12.42 1.75
C GLU A 166 -21.84 -13.70 1.26
N GLN A 167 -20.65 -13.56 0.67
CA GLN A 167 -19.84 -14.69 0.27
C GLN A 167 -19.41 -15.53 1.48
N MET A 168 -19.02 -14.91 2.60
CA MET A 168 -18.68 -15.63 3.82
C MET A 168 -19.87 -16.42 4.37
N LEU A 169 -21.08 -15.83 4.37
CA LEU A 169 -22.27 -16.50 4.84
C LEU A 169 -22.63 -17.70 3.93
N ALA A 170 -22.55 -17.53 2.61
CA ALA A 170 -22.74 -18.62 1.66
C ALA A 170 -21.71 -19.74 1.85
N PHE A 171 -20.45 -19.38 2.12
CA PHE A 171 -19.39 -20.35 2.39
C PHE A 171 -19.64 -21.17 3.67
N LYS A 172 -20.14 -20.50 4.72
CA LYS A 172 -20.56 -21.16 5.97
C LYS A 172 -21.74 -22.11 5.75
N GLU A 173 -22.70 -21.71 4.96
CA GLU A 173 -23.92 -22.50 4.72
C GLU A 173 -23.64 -23.77 3.88
N ILE A 174 -22.77 -23.64 2.86
CA ILE A 174 -22.61 -24.70 1.85
C ILE A 174 -21.39 -25.60 2.11
N LEU A 175 -20.28 -25.05 2.66
CA LEU A 175 -19.01 -25.76 2.70
C LEU A 175 -18.47 -25.99 4.12
N ILE A 176 -18.24 -24.95 4.91
CA ILE A 176 -17.59 -25.05 6.22
C ILE A 176 -18.36 -24.18 7.22
N HIS A 177 -19.22 -24.81 8.03
CA HIS A 177 -20.16 -24.12 8.92
C HIS A 177 -19.52 -23.28 10.03
N ASP A 178 -18.31 -23.60 10.44
CA ASP A 178 -17.58 -22.94 11.53
C ASP A 178 -16.38 -22.09 11.07
N ILE A 179 -16.23 -21.84 9.75
CA ILE A 179 -15.15 -21.04 9.20
C ILE A 179 -15.12 -19.62 9.81
N LYS A 180 -13.94 -19.20 10.22
CA LYS A 180 -13.69 -17.87 10.78
C LYS A 180 -13.30 -16.86 9.69
N PRO A 181 -13.48 -15.53 9.93
CA PRO A 181 -13.07 -14.50 8.98
C PRO A 181 -11.62 -14.65 8.49
N ALA A 182 -10.69 -14.92 9.40
CA ALA A 182 -9.28 -15.10 9.08
C ALA A 182 -9.01 -16.32 8.18
N GLU A 183 -9.73 -17.41 8.37
CA GLU A 183 -9.58 -18.63 7.57
C GLU A 183 -10.13 -18.44 6.16
N LEU A 184 -11.30 -17.81 6.03
CA LEU A 184 -11.84 -17.45 4.72
C LEU A 184 -10.90 -16.48 3.99
N ALA A 185 -10.40 -15.46 4.70
CA ALA A 185 -9.49 -14.47 4.14
C ALA A 185 -8.22 -15.11 3.59
N ASP A 186 -7.65 -16.08 4.29
CA ASP A 186 -6.45 -16.80 3.87
C ASP A 186 -6.71 -17.66 2.62
N VAL A 187 -7.75 -18.46 2.62
CA VAL A 187 -8.16 -19.27 1.46
C VAL A 187 -8.43 -18.38 0.24
N TYR A 188 -9.19 -17.30 0.42
CA TYR A 188 -9.57 -16.39 -0.65
C TYR A 188 -8.35 -15.67 -1.25
N ALA A 189 -7.46 -15.18 -0.38
CA ALA A 189 -6.23 -14.52 -0.79
C ALA A 189 -5.28 -15.46 -1.54
N GLN A 190 -5.13 -16.70 -1.09
CA GLN A 190 -4.32 -17.70 -1.78
C GLN A 190 -4.92 -18.08 -3.13
N THR A 191 -6.24 -18.29 -3.20
CA THR A 191 -6.95 -18.57 -4.46
C THR A 191 -6.72 -17.47 -5.50
N ILE A 192 -6.90 -16.20 -5.12
CA ILE A 192 -6.68 -15.08 -6.04
C ILE A 192 -5.20 -14.96 -6.43
N THR A 193 -4.28 -15.14 -5.47
CA THR A 193 -2.86 -14.90 -5.73
C THR A 193 -2.22 -16.00 -6.55
N TYR A 194 -2.60 -17.25 -6.33
CA TYR A 194 -1.98 -18.41 -6.99
C TYR A 194 -2.81 -18.98 -8.14
N GLY A 195 -4.04 -18.52 -8.31
CA GLY A 195 -4.93 -18.97 -9.40
C GLY A 195 -5.43 -20.40 -9.23
N LEU A 196 -5.59 -20.82 -7.97
CA LEU A 196 -6.08 -22.16 -7.63
C LEU A 196 -7.60 -22.21 -7.63
#